data_3c55edeaea0251414b7afa5ca9e07dc0
#
_entry.id   3c55edeaea0251414b7afa5ca9e07dc0
#
_cell.length_a   1.000
_cell.length_b   1.000
_cell.length_c   1.000
_cell.angle_alpha   90.00
_cell.angle_beta   90.00
_cell.angle_gamma   90.00
#
_symmetry.space_group_name_H-M   'P 1'
#
loop_
_entity.id
_entity.type
_entity.pdbx_description
1 polymer ?
#
loop_
_entity_poly.entity_id
_entity_poly.type
_entity_poly.pdbx_seq_one_letter_code
_entity_poly.pdbx_strand_id
1 'polypeptide(L)'
;KDCCVVDAPKDAGPLLLAEIKKQGLNLTHLLITHGHWDHMCDGHHFAKAGAKVIAHKNDQQLIENIEAYRNRYQSMIPTLSDDDFHSVKVDRWVDDGDVVEACGYKFEIRHVPGHCPGSILFYAADQKIAFTGDAIFKGSVGRTDLPNGDWNQLLTSIRARIYTLPDDVVLLPGHGGQTSVGVEKQTNPYAKP
;
A
#
# COMPACT_ATOMS: atom_id res chain seq x y z
N LYS A 1 8.56 21.01 8.32
CA LYS A 1 8.92 20.04 7.27
C LYS A 1 7.74 19.09 7.08
N ASP A 2 7.33 18.84 5.83
CA ASP A 2 6.22 17.96 5.51
C ASP A 2 6.62 16.48 5.57
N CYS A 3 5.67 15.62 5.91
CA CYS A 3 5.77 14.18 5.84
C CYS A 3 4.50 13.56 5.26
N CYS A 4 4.60 12.35 4.77
CA CYS A 4 3.48 11.47 4.41
C CYS A 4 3.65 10.11 5.06
N VAL A 5 2.55 9.39 5.18
CA VAL A 5 2.51 8.00 5.66
C VAL A 5 2.10 7.12 4.49
N VAL A 6 2.74 5.96 4.35
CA VAL A 6 2.35 4.93 3.38
C VAL A 6 1.83 3.74 4.16
N ASP A 7 0.59 3.39 3.91
CA ASP A 7 -0.22 2.41 4.64
C ASP A 7 -0.39 2.71 6.14
N ALA A 8 -1.42 2.16 6.73
CA ALA A 8 -1.83 2.46 8.10
C ALA A 8 -2.30 1.17 8.82
N PRO A 9 -1.36 0.27 9.19
CA PRO A 9 -1.70 -0.95 9.91
C PRO A 9 -2.21 -0.66 11.31
N LYS A 10 -2.81 -1.67 11.93
CA LYS A 10 -3.33 -1.60 13.31
C LYS A 10 -2.25 -1.10 14.28
N ASP A 11 -2.65 -0.23 15.20
CA ASP A 11 -1.85 0.42 16.24
C ASP A 11 -0.79 1.42 15.70
N ALA A 12 -0.68 1.61 14.37
CA ALA A 12 0.25 2.56 13.78
C ALA A 12 -0.20 4.03 13.95
N GLY A 13 -1.50 4.29 13.90
CA GLY A 13 -2.05 5.64 13.92
C GLY A 13 -1.61 6.46 15.12
N PRO A 14 -1.93 6.06 16.37
CA PRO A 14 -1.52 6.80 17.56
C PRO A 14 0.00 6.94 17.71
N LEU A 15 0.75 5.88 17.40
CA LEU A 15 2.21 5.85 17.53
C LEU A 15 2.88 6.84 16.56
N LEU A 16 2.52 6.76 15.27
CA LEU A 16 3.10 7.62 14.24
C LEU A 16 2.68 9.07 14.41
N LEU A 17 1.43 9.36 14.78
CA LEU A 17 0.98 10.72 15.03
C LEU A 17 1.72 11.35 16.23
N ALA A 18 1.99 10.57 17.27
CA ALA A 18 2.80 11.04 18.41
C ALA A 18 4.24 11.37 17.97
N GLU A 19 4.86 10.53 17.14
CA GLU A 19 6.22 10.75 16.64
C GLU A 19 6.27 11.94 15.66
N ILE A 20 5.32 12.07 14.74
CA ILE A 20 5.16 13.21 13.82
C ILE A 20 5.10 14.52 14.63
N LYS A 21 4.27 14.56 15.67
CA LYS A 21 4.14 15.72 16.56
C LYS A 21 5.44 16.02 17.30
N LYS A 22 6.08 15.01 17.86
CA LYS A 22 7.35 15.14 18.60
C LYS A 22 8.46 15.69 17.72
N GLN A 23 8.52 15.31 16.45
CA GLN A 23 9.50 15.81 15.48
C GLN A 23 9.12 17.17 14.87
N GLY A 24 7.95 17.71 15.17
CA GLY A 24 7.46 18.96 14.60
C GLY A 24 7.22 18.87 13.08
N LEU A 25 6.85 17.68 12.61
CA LEU A 25 6.53 17.45 11.19
C LEU A 25 5.07 17.80 10.90
N ASN A 26 4.80 18.22 9.66
CA ASN A 26 3.47 18.50 9.15
C ASN A 26 3.00 17.31 8.29
N LEU A 27 2.03 16.55 8.79
CA LEU A 27 1.43 15.44 8.05
C LEU A 27 0.57 15.97 6.91
N THR A 28 0.86 15.58 5.67
CA THR A 28 0.15 16.06 4.49
C THR A 28 -0.70 14.99 3.80
N HIS A 29 -0.21 13.75 3.73
CA HIS A 29 -0.86 12.68 2.99
C HIS A 29 -0.79 11.33 3.71
N LEU A 30 -1.83 10.52 3.48
CA LEU A 30 -1.84 9.07 3.66
C LEU A 30 -1.95 8.43 2.27
N LEU A 31 -0.96 7.65 1.89
CA LEU A 31 -0.88 6.92 0.62
C LEU A 31 -1.21 5.44 0.90
N ILE A 32 -2.34 4.95 0.39
CA ILE A 32 -2.80 3.57 0.61
C ILE A 32 -2.44 2.72 -0.61
N THR A 33 -1.60 1.70 -0.42
CA THR A 33 -1.16 0.81 -1.50
C THR A 33 -2.29 -0.09 -1.99
N HIS A 34 -3.16 -0.57 -1.10
CA HIS A 34 -4.35 -1.35 -1.41
C HIS A 34 -5.31 -1.43 -0.22
N GLY A 35 -6.52 -1.92 -0.46
CA GLY A 35 -7.62 -1.83 0.50
C GLY A 35 -7.71 -2.98 1.51
N HIS A 36 -6.70 -3.84 1.70
CA HIS A 36 -6.76 -4.84 2.74
C HIS A 36 -6.64 -4.21 4.13
N TRP A 37 -7.32 -4.83 5.09
CA TRP A 37 -7.49 -4.30 6.44
C TRP A 37 -6.19 -3.90 7.11
N ASP A 38 -5.17 -4.74 7.02
CA ASP A 38 -3.85 -4.54 7.64
C ASP A 38 -3.00 -3.43 7.00
N HIS A 39 -3.47 -2.82 5.92
CA HIS A 39 -2.85 -1.66 5.27
C HIS A 39 -3.61 -0.36 5.47
N MET A 40 -4.86 -0.40 5.97
CA MET A 40 -5.69 0.80 6.02
C MET A 40 -6.49 0.97 7.32
N CYS A 41 -6.52 0.00 8.24
CA CYS A 41 -7.40 0.01 9.40
C CYS A 41 -7.22 1.25 10.30
N ASP A 42 -6.01 1.75 10.47
CA ASP A 42 -5.72 2.98 11.23
C ASP A 42 -5.76 4.25 10.37
N GLY A 43 -6.10 4.14 9.10
CA GLY A 43 -6.16 5.27 8.17
C GLY A 43 -7.06 6.42 8.65
N HIS A 44 -8.12 6.08 9.39
CA HIS A 44 -9.04 7.06 9.98
C HIS A 44 -8.35 8.03 10.97
N HIS A 45 -7.30 7.61 11.66
CA HIS A 45 -6.50 8.46 12.54
C HIS A 45 -5.77 9.55 11.75
N PHE A 46 -5.15 9.19 10.64
CA PHE A 46 -4.42 10.12 9.78
C PHE A 46 -5.37 11.07 9.03
N ALA A 47 -6.51 10.56 8.54
CA ALA A 47 -7.56 11.38 7.93
C ALA A 47 -8.11 12.42 8.93
N LYS A 48 -8.40 12.03 10.18
CA LYS A 48 -8.80 12.96 11.26
C LYS A 48 -7.72 13.99 11.60
N ALA A 49 -6.46 13.64 11.44
CA ALA A 49 -5.33 14.56 11.63
C ALA A 49 -5.11 15.51 10.44
N GLY A 50 -5.91 15.42 9.38
CA GLY A 50 -5.90 16.32 8.23
C GLY A 50 -5.06 15.82 7.04
N ALA A 51 -4.57 14.58 7.07
CA ALA A 51 -3.91 13.98 5.91
C ALA A 51 -4.89 13.80 4.75
N LYS A 52 -4.47 14.14 3.53
CA LYS A 52 -5.21 13.79 2.31
C LYS A 52 -4.99 12.32 1.99
N VAL A 53 -6.07 11.57 1.87
CA VAL A 53 -6.03 10.13 1.60
C VAL A 53 -6.04 9.88 0.10
N ILE A 54 -5.06 9.11 -0.37
CA ILE A 54 -4.87 8.75 -1.78
C ILE A 54 -4.93 7.22 -1.90
N ALA A 55 -5.73 6.71 -2.83
CA ALA A 55 -5.86 5.27 -3.09
C ALA A 55 -6.35 4.99 -4.51
N HIS A 56 -6.33 3.73 -4.93
CA HIS A 56 -6.87 3.31 -6.22
C HIS A 56 -8.36 2.96 -6.13
N LYS A 57 -9.15 3.40 -7.14
CA LYS A 57 -10.61 3.27 -7.14
C LYS A 57 -11.14 1.83 -7.07
N ASN A 58 -10.40 0.86 -7.59
CA ASN A 58 -10.84 -0.54 -7.60
C ASN A 58 -10.95 -1.14 -6.18
N ASP A 59 -10.33 -0.50 -5.17
CA ASP A 59 -10.45 -0.91 -3.77
C ASP A 59 -11.41 -0.03 -2.96
N GLN A 60 -12.22 0.81 -3.62
CA GLN A 60 -13.14 1.73 -2.94
C GLN A 60 -14.01 1.02 -1.90
N GLN A 61 -14.58 -0.14 -2.23
CA GLN A 61 -15.45 -0.88 -1.31
C GLN A 61 -14.70 -1.38 -0.07
N LEU A 62 -13.43 -1.77 -0.21
CA LEU A 62 -12.61 -2.22 0.91
C LEU A 62 -12.19 -1.05 1.81
N ILE A 63 -11.99 0.15 1.25
CA ILE A 63 -11.48 1.31 1.99
C ILE A 63 -12.61 2.13 2.61
N GLU A 64 -13.65 2.45 1.83
CA GLU A 64 -14.75 3.31 2.28
C GLU A 64 -15.93 2.56 2.89
N ASN A 65 -15.89 1.21 2.90
CA ASN A 65 -16.96 0.37 3.46
C ASN A 65 -16.39 -0.90 4.13
N ILE A 66 -15.27 -0.78 4.84
CA ILE A 66 -14.57 -1.92 5.47
C ILE A 66 -15.43 -2.65 6.50
N GLU A 67 -16.35 -1.96 7.15
CA GLU A 67 -17.26 -2.53 8.14
C GLU A 67 -18.14 -3.65 7.53
N ALA A 68 -18.45 -3.59 6.24
CA ALA A 68 -19.19 -4.65 5.54
C ALA A 68 -18.40 -5.96 5.43
N TYR A 69 -17.08 -5.90 5.58
CA TYR A 69 -16.18 -7.06 5.52
C TYR A 69 -15.76 -7.57 6.91
N ARG A 70 -16.23 -6.96 8.01
CA ARG A 70 -15.88 -7.27 9.39
C ARG A 70 -15.93 -8.77 9.70
N ASN A 71 -17.09 -9.40 9.52
CA ASN A 71 -17.28 -10.82 9.84
C ASN A 71 -16.27 -11.72 9.12
N ARG A 72 -15.91 -11.37 7.91
CA ARG A 72 -14.94 -12.11 7.14
C ARG A 72 -13.54 -11.98 7.74
N TYR A 73 -13.08 -10.75 8.03
CA TYR A 73 -11.77 -10.55 8.63
C TYR A 73 -11.68 -11.17 10.03
N GLN A 74 -12.73 -11.06 10.84
CA GLN A 74 -12.80 -11.68 12.16
C GLN A 74 -12.78 -13.22 12.10
N SER A 75 -13.35 -13.83 11.04
CA SER A 75 -13.24 -15.28 10.85
C SER A 75 -11.81 -15.74 10.50
N MET A 76 -11.01 -14.89 9.88
CA MET A 76 -9.60 -15.15 9.52
C MET A 76 -8.64 -14.78 10.65
N ILE A 77 -8.97 -13.73 11.40
CA ILE A 77 -8.15 -13.14 12.47
C ILE A 77 -9.06 -12.94 13.71
N PRO A 78 -9.26 -14.00 14.53
CA PRO A 78 -10.22 -13.96 15.66
C PRO A 78 -9.90 -12.95 16.76
N THR A 79 -8.71 -12.34 16.75
CA THR A 79 -8.30 -11.31 17.71
C THR A 79 -8.80 -9.92 17.35
N LEU A 80 -9.41 -9.74 16.16
CA LEU A 80 -10.00 -8.46 15.76
C LEU A 80 -11.32 -8.21 16.47
N SER A 81 -11.47 -6.99 16.98
CA SER A 81 -12.71 -6.46 17.55
C SER A 81 -13.49 -5.64 16.55
N ASP A 82 -14.69 -5.23 16.88
CA ASP A 82 -15.49 -4.32 16.06
C ASP A 82 -14.81 -2.93 15.91
N ASP A 83 -14.05 -2.52 16.92
CA ASP A 83 -13.32 -1.25 16.92
C ASP A 83 -12.09 -1.24 16.00
N ASP A 84 -11.77 -2.37 15.38
CA ASP A 84 -10.68 -2.46 14.40
C ASP A 84 -11.15 -2.16 12.96
N PHE A 85 -12.43 -1.83 12.75
CA PHE A 85 -12.98 -1.61 11.40
C PHE A 85 -13.54 -0.20 11.26
N HIS A 86 -12.71 0.69 10.71
CA HIS A 86 -13.07 2.07 10.43
C HIS A 86 -12.88 2.38 8.95
N SER A 87 -13.97 2.72 8.28
CA SER A 87 -13.91 3.22 6.90
C SER A 87 -13.14 4.51 6.81
N VAL A 88 -12.41 4.67 5.71
CA VAL A 88 -11.61 5.86 5.44
C VAL A 88 -12.10 6.50 4.15
N LYS A 89 -12.51 7.76 4.22
CA LYS A 89 -12.87 8.53 3.03
C LYS A 89 -11.62 8.86 2.24
N VAL A 90 -11.64 8.54 0.94
CA VAL A 90 -10.54 8.86 0.03
C VAL A 90 -10.76 10.23 -0.59
N ASP A 91 -9.75 11.11 -0.53
CA ASP A 91 -9.79 12.45 -1.09
C ASP A 91 -9.47 12.48 -2.58
N ARG A 92 -8.59 11.60 -3.04
CA ARG A 92 -8.22 11.46 -4.44
C ARG A 92 -8.05 10.00 -4.83
N TRP A 93 -8.83 9.56 -5.80
CA TRP A 93 -8.62 8.31 -6.50
C TRP A 93 -7.58 8.49 -7.60
N VAL A 94 -6.64 7.55 -7.69
CA VAL A 94 -5.58 7.57 -8.70
C VAL A 94 -5.65 6.33 -9.58
N ASP A 95 -5.03 6.42 -10.76
CA ASP A 95 -4.94 5.35 -11.74
C ASP A 95 -3.50 5.19 -12.23
N ASP A 96 -3.24 4.17 -13.05
CA ASP A 96 -1.92 3.86 -13.64
C ASP A 96 -1.37 5.05 -14.42
N GLY A 97 -0.13 5.45 -14.14
CA GLY A 97 0.53 6.58 -14.77
C GLY A 97 0.25 7.94 -14.15
N ASP A 98 -0.67 8.04 -13.19
CA ASP A 98 -0.86 9.28 -12.41
C ASP A 98 0.42 9.64 -11.65
N VAL A 99 0.53 10.94 -11.32
CA VAL A 99 1.58 11.45 -10.43
C VAL A 99 0.93 12.08 -9.20
N VAL A 100 1.41 11.69 -8.03
CA VAL A 100 1.06 12.28 -6.73
C VAL A 100 2.25 13.05 -6.19
N GLU A 101 2.05 14.32 -5.88
CA GLU A 101 3.03 15.12 -5.16
C GLU A 101 2.70 15.12 -3.67
N ALA A 102 3.58 14.55 -2.84
CA ALA A 102 3.43 14.50 -1.40
C ALA A 102 4.76 14.75 -0.70
N CYS A 103 4.75 15.57 0.35
CA CYS A 103 5.91 15.96 1.17
C CYS A 103 7.18 16.35 0.38
N GLY A 104 7.01 16.95 -0.80
CA GLY A 104 8.12 17.39 -1.67
C GLY A 104 8.66 16.32 -2.62
N TYR A 105 8.06 15.13 -2.65
CA TYR A 105 8.38 14.06 -3.57
C TYR A 105 7.30 13.86 -4.62
N LYS A 106 7.71 13.37 -5.79
CA LYS A 106 6.81 12.93 -6.86
C LYS A 106 6.75 11.42 -6.87
N PHE A 107 5.54 10.87 -6.75
CA PHE A 107 5.27 9.44 -6.83
C PHE A 107 4.52 9.14 -8.13
N GLU A 108 5.16 8.42 -9.04
CA GLU A 108 4.48 7.79 -10.17
C GLU A 108 3.66 6.62 -9.66
N ILE A 109 2.40 6.56 -10.04
CA ILE A 109 1.50 5.47 -9.68
C ILE A 109 1.60 4.37 -10.73
N ARG A 110 1.83 3.13 -10.29
CA ARG A 110 1.78 1.96 -11.16
C ARG A 110 0.76 0.98 -10.62
N HIS A 111 -0.24 0.65 -11.42
CA HIS A 111 -1.27 -0.32 -11.06
C HIS A 111 -0.72 -1.73 -11.20
N VAL A 112 -0.75 -2.51 -10.11
CA VAL A 112 -0.18 -3.87 -10.00
C VAL A 112 -1.24 -4.83 -9.42
N PRO A 113 -2.36 -5.03 -10.12
CA PRO A 113 -3.45 -5.88 -9.63
C PRO A 113 -3.06 -7.36 -9.61
N GLY A 114 -3.82 -8.13 -8.82
CA GLY A 114 -3.69 -9.58 -8.69
C GLY A 114 -3.66 -10.05 -7.24
N HIS A 115 -2.98 -9.34 -6.33
CA HIS A 115 -3.16 -9.53 -4.89
C HIS A 115 -4.49 -8.92 -4.44
N CYS A 116 -4.75 -7.68 -4.84
CA CYS A 116 -5.98 -6.95 -4.66
C CYS A 116 -6.28 -6.16 -5.94
N PRO A 117 -7.57 -5.93 -6.30
CA PRO A 117 -7.92 -5.23 -7.54
C PRO A 117 -7.35 -3.81 -7.66
N GLY A 118 -7.23 -3.11 -6.54
CA GLY A 118 -6.71 -1.75 -6.47
C GLY A 118 -5.25 -1.66 -6.03
N SER A 119 -4.49 -2.75 -6.06
CA SER A 119 -3.08 -2.72 -5.68
C SER A 119 -2.29 -1.78 -6.58
N ILE A 120 -1.66 -0.77 -5.97
CA ILE A 120 -0.78 0.19 -6.63
C ILE A 120 0.57 0.26 -5.93
N LEU A 121 1.55 0.70 -6.69
CA LEU A 121 2.88 1.00 -6.22
C LEU A 121 3.10 2.51 -6.32
N PHE A 122 3.69 3.10 -5.29
CA PHE A 122 4.13 4.49 -5.27
C PHE A 122 5.63 4.54 -5.56
N TYR A 123 6.00 4.98 -6.77
CA TYR A 123 7.39 5.02 -7.22
C TYR A 123 7.95 6.44 -7.18
N ALA A 124 8.91 6.69 -6.30
CA ALA A 124 9.69 7.92 -6.22
C ALA A 124 10.99 7.77 -7.04
N ALA A 125 10.95 8.15 -8.32
CA ALA A 125 12.03 7.92 -9.27
C ALA A 125 13.35 8.58 -8.86
N ASP A 126 13.29 9.84 -8.41
CA ASP A 126 14.50 10.60 -8.00
C ASP A 126 15.21 9.98 -6.78
N GLN A 127 14.46 9.29 -5.92
CA GLN A 127 14.97 8.59 -4.74
C GLN A 127 15.30 7.13 -5.00
N LYS A 128 14.91 6.59 -6.17
CA LYS A 128 15.01 5.17 -6.54
C LYS A 128 14.36 4.26 -5.48
N ILE A 129 13.18 4.63 -5.03
CA ILE A 129 12.40 3.89 -4.01
C ILE A 129 10.99 3.64 -4.57
N ALA A 130 10.49 2.44 -4.33
CA ALA A 130 9.10 2.07 -4.63
C ALA A 130 8.45 1.38 -3.42
N PHE A 131 7.31 1.90 -2.96
CA PHE A 131 6.45 1.27 -1.97
C PHE A 131 5.52 0.32 -2.72
N THR A 132 5.68 -0.99 -2.52
CA THR A 132 5.04 -2.01 -3.36
C THR A 132 3.79 -2.63 -2.76
N GLY A 133 3.42 -2.25 -1.52
CA GLY A 133 2.38 -2.96 -0.80
C GLY A 133 2.63 -4.47 -0.85
N ASP A 134 1.59 -5.22 -1.14
CA ASP A 134 1.64 -6.68 -1.18
C ASP A 134 1.75 -7.27 -2.60
N ALA A 135 2.27 -6.49 -3.55
CA ALA A 135 2.51 -7.03 -4.88
C ALA A 135 3.73 -7.98 -4.90
N ILE A 136 4.85 -7.56 -4.32
CA ILE A 136 6.10 -8.34 -4.29
C ILE A 136 6.81 -8.14 -2.96
N PHE A 137 7.39 -9.23 -2.44
CA PHE A 137 8.18 -9.26 -1.22
C PHE A 137 9.60 -9.75 -1.51
N LYS A 138 10.48 -9.63 -0.52
CA LYS A 138 11.82 -10.23 -0.60
C LYS A 138 11.73 -11.75 -0.73
N GLY A 139 12.00 -12.26 -1.95
CA GLY A 139 11.94 -13.68 -2.27
C GLY A 139 10.52 -14.27 -2.31
N SER A 140 9.47 -13.45 -2.40
CA SER A 140 8.08 -13.91 -2.44
C SER A 140 7.19 -12.92 -3.19
N VAL A 141 5.89 -13.22 -3.27
CA VAL A 141 4.84 -12.36 -3.81
C VAL A 141 3.61 -12.40 -2.92
N GLY A 142 2.71 -11.45 -3.05
CA GLY A 142 1.45 -11.43 -2.32
C GLY A 142 0.58 -12.65 -2.59
N ARG A 143 -0.22 -13.04 -1.58
CA ARG A 143 -1.22 -14.10 -1.74
C ARG A 143 -2.33 -13.66 -2.71
N THR A 144 -2.97 -14.62 -3.36
CA THR A 144 -4.04 -14.36 -4.32
C THR A 144 -5.28 -15.22 -4.09
N ASP A 145 -5.35 -15.89 -2.95
CA ASP A 145 -6.45 -16.76 -2.53
C ASP A 145 -7.57 -16.01 -1.79
N LEU A 146 -7.42 -14.70 -1.61
CA LEU A 146 -8.49 -13.82 -1.13
C LEU A 146 -9.44 -13.45 -2.30
N PRO A 147 -10.68 -12.98 -2.04
CA PRO A 147 -11.58 -12.59 -3.11
C PRO A 147 -11.00 -11.52 -4.01
N ASN A 148 -11.24 -11.72 -5.30
CA ASN A 148 -10.73 -10.90 -6.39
C ASN A 148 -9.20 -10.96 -6.53
N GLY A 149 -8.51 -11.89 -5.83
CA GLY A 149 -7.13 -12.23 -6.10
C GLY A 149 -7.00 -13.09 -7.37
N ASP A 150 -5.93 -12.87 -8.14
CA ASP A 150 -5.61 -13.63 -9.36
C ASP A 150 -4.10 -13.79 -9.48
N TRP A 151 -3.64 -15.03 -9.39
CA TRP A 151 -2.22 -15.38 -9.44
C TRP A 151 -1.56 -15.00 -10.78
N ASN A 152 -2.23 -15.30 -11.90
CA ASN A 152 -1.67 -15.02 -13.21
C ASN A 152 -1.61 -13.52 -13.49
N GLN A 153 -2.64 -12.79 -13.03
CA GLN A 153 -2.67 -11.34 -13.10
C GLN A 153 -1.54 -10.72 -12.29
N LEU A 154 -1.32 -11.19 -11.04
CA LEU A 154 -0.24 -10.68 -10.17
C LEU A 154 1.12 -10.85 -10.83
N LEU A 155 1.44 -12.05 -11.32
CA LEU A 155 2.73 -12.30 -11.96
C LEU A 155 2.91 -11.47 -13.24
N THR A 156 1.85 -11.30 -14.03
CA THR A 156 1.87 -10.45 -15.22
C THR A 156 2.10 -8.98 -14.85
N SER A 157 1.40 -8.51 -13.81
CA SER A 157 1.54 -7.14 -13.32
C SER A 157 2.95 -6.85 -12.78
N ILE A 158 3.52 -7.77 -12.01
CA ILE A 158 4.91 -7.64 -11.50
C ILE A 158 5.89 -7.46 -12.67
N ARG A 159 5.80 -8.32 -13.70
CA ARG A 159 6.69 -8.24 -14.88
C ARG A 159 6.51 -6.92 -15.62
N ALA A 160 5.28 -6.51 -15.85
CA ALA A 160 4.97 -5.33 -16.66
C ALA A 160 5.20 -4.02 -15.93
N ARG A 161 5.09 -3.98 -14.59
CA ARG A 161 5.07 -2.73 -13.82
C ARG A 161 6.23 -2.57 -12.84
N ILE A 162 6.71 -3.67 -12.26
CA ILE A 162 7.82 -3.62 -11.29
C ILE A 162 9.15 -3.94 -11.97
N TYR A 163 9.21 -5.01 -12.76
CA TYR A 163 10.46 -5.42 -13.41
C TYR A 163 10.89 -4.54 -14.58
N THR A 164 10.06 -3.58 -14.99
CA THR A 164 10.43 -2.51 -15.94
C THR A 164 11.12 -1.33 -15.27
N LEU A 165 11.17 -1.28 -13.94
CA LEU A 165 11.96 -0.31 -13.19
C LEU A 165 13.45 -0.63 -13.27
N PRO A 166 14.34 0.38 -13.08
CA PRO A 166 15.78 0.15 -12.95
C PRO A 166 16.13 -0.84 -11.85
N ASP A 167 17.15 -1.66 -12.04
CA ASP A 167 17.51 -2.74 -11.12
C ASP A 167 17.96 -2.25 -9.74
N ASP A 168 18.44 -1.01 -9.64
CA ASP A 168 18.89 -0.36 -8.40
C ASP A 168 17.75 0.30 -7.60
N VAL A 169 16.51 0.22 -8.06
CA VAL A 169 15.34 0.69 -7.30
C VAL A 169 15.12 -0.21 -6.10
N VAL A 170 15.10 0.41 -4.92
CA VAL A 170 14.77 -0.25 -3.66
C VAL A 170 13.26 -0.46 -3.58
N LEU A 171 12.85 -1.68 -3.26
CA LEU A 171 11.46 -2.05 -3.02
C LEU A 171 11.20 -2.11 -1.51
N LEU A 172 10.20 -1.37 -1.09
CA LEU A 172 9.69 -1.33 0.29
C LEU A 172 8.31 -1.99 0.31
N PRO A 173 8.24 -3.29 0.61
CA PRO A 173 6.99 -4.04 0.62
C PRO A 173 6.17 -3.79 1.89
N GLY A 174 4.89 -4.18 1.86
CA GLY A 174 4.00 -4.12 3.02
C GLY A 174 4.44 -5.05 4.15
N HIS A 175 4.98 -6.21 3.80
CA HIS A 175 5.48 -7.18 4.76
C HIS A 175 6.92 -7.60 4.47
N GLY A 176 7.65 -7.94 5.55
CA GLY A 176 9.04 -8.40 5.47
C GLY A 176 10.05 -7.27 5.31
N GLY A 177 11.25 -7.63 4.88
CA GLY A 177 12.34 -6.68 4.71
C GLY A 177 12.39 -6.08 3.30
N GLN A 178 13.10 -4.97 3.17
CA GLN A 178 13.38 -4.34 1.87
C GLN A 178 14.17 -5.27 0.95
N THR A 179 14.02 -5.05 -0.36
CA THR A 179 14.76 -5.71 -1.43
C THR A 179 15.02 -4.73 -2.57
N SER A 180 15.38 -5.19 -3.77
CA SER A 180 15.49 -4.36 -4.96
C SER A 180 14.95 -5.07 -6.20
N VAL A 181 14.64 -4.30 -7.24
CA VAL A 181 14.16 -4.83 -8.52
C VAL A 181 15.14 -5.85 -9.09
N GLY A 182 16.45 -5.55 -9.11
CA GLY A 182 17.47 -6.44 -9.64
C GLY A 182 17.61 -7.74 -8.85
N VAL A 183 17.49 -7.69 -7.51
CA VAL A 183 17.53 -8.88 -6.67
C VAL A 183 16.33 -9.77 -6.97
N GLU A 184 15.13 -9.21 -7.00
CA GLU A 184 13.91 -10.01 -7.23
C GLU A 184 13.85 -10.59 -8.64
N LYS A 185 14.29 -9.87 -9.66
CA LYS A 185 14.42 -10.43 -11.02
C LYS A 185 15.30 -11.68 -11.06
N GLN A 186 16.36 -11.71 -10.26
CA GLN A 186 17.33 -12.81 -10.27
C GLN A 186 16.90 -13.97 -9.35
N THR A 187 16.33 -13.66 -8.19
CA THR A 187 16.20 -14.64 -7.09
C THR A 187 14.77 -15.00 -6.72
N ASN A 188 13.76 -14.17 -7.10
CA ASN A 188 12.37 -14.46 -6.73
C ASN A 188 11.91 -15.78 -7.37
N PRO A 189 11.50 -16.78 -6.57
CA PRO A 189 11.14 -18.10 -7.09
C PRO A 189 9.80 -18.12 -7.83
N TYR A 190 8.92 -17.13 -7.58
CA TYR A 190 7.55 -17.09 -8.10
C TYR A 190 7.43 -16.20 -9.34
N ALA A 191 7.97 -14.99 -9.27
CA ALA A 191 7.88 -13.99 -10.34
C ALA A 191 9.19 -13.97 -11.13
N LYS A 192 9.35 -14.88 -12.08
CA LYS A 192 10.45 -14.84 -13.05
C LYS A 192 10.18 -13.76 -14.10
N PRO A 193 11.20 -13.02 -14.59
CA PRO A 193 11.11 -12.07 -15.69
C PRO A 193 10.53 -12.67 -16.98
#